data_2bb4c2b2ad8c821fcf93cd244edf14d3
#
_entry.id   2bb4c2b2ad8c821fcf93cd244edf14d3
#
_cell.length_a   1.000
_cell.length_b   1.000
_cell.length_c   1.000
_cell.angle_alpha   90.00
_cell.angle_beta   90.00
_cell.angle_gamma   90.00
#
_symmetry.space_group_name_H-M   'P 1'
#
loop_
_entity.id
_entity.type
_entity.pdbx_description
1 polymer ?
#
loop_
_entity_poly.entity_id
_entity_poly.type
_entity_poly.pdbx_seq_one_letter_code
_entity_poly.pdbx_strand_id
1 'polypeptide(L)'
;AGAFRERFPAQFVSYMVHKCESGEEVDFSEFRGAEDADYDQFLQYYDRAYQALQEKKLQEAEQMIGCGDALGITHPVMEICRASLYEGKGQTAEAITLLKKLSAKYPEDDLIAYNTAEILWRNEGRVEASAIYESLREKLPKHYMANLRLTDWYYEQGNYKEAKKCAEEILSVGGDDTFLETLQKINTELEREMKREYAQNHDPGLGLDLGWCYLQDGRTDLGIRTVRELDANVPADRCEDYLGLMTKLLAEAAEYEKAISTAAKWEESLEKKILWDTDAEEEEKDRDRIRQSHMIRMQCYRAYGYVQPEKFAEAIAEAEKAETGTPKDIGMLIEKAQIYVEMEEYERCAEISQKLIGDYQVYAAYANELEAAKRQWNAAGVIQNGRACLNYFPTYVKAYEMMAKVYMDLTHPEELKELLQQAKDNNVKSVILDAYEWQLTNTGLPQEQMNHAIDKFRKEYLSRLEAGKTIFYRRGLPIITEYLYAYPCEFLLVERGDFHNAAGCLEAAKVDYEKALSSNPANPFAWKGLA
;
A
#
# COMPACT_ATOMS: atom_id res chain seq x y z
N ALA A 1 26.24 7.37 24.02
CA ALA A 1 26.62 6.02 23.57
C ALA A 1 26.79 5.07 24.75
N GLY A 2 27.66 5.33 25.75
CA GLY A 2 27.88 4.41 26.89
C GLY A 2 26.61 4.04 27.66
N ALA A 3 25.79 5.03 28.03
CA ALA A 3 24.54 4.78 28.75
C ALA A 3 23.53 3.93 27.94
N PHE A 4 23.50 4.09 26.60
CA PHE A 4 22.65 3.27 25.74
C PHE A 4 23.16 1.82 25.66
N ARG A 5 24.46 1.62 25.52
CA ARG A 5 25.10 0.29 25.51
C ARG A 5 24.81 -0.50 26.79
N GLU A 6 24.87 0.15 27.96
CA GLU A 6 24.62 -0.49 29.23
C GLU A 6 23.15 -0.88 29.45
N ARG A 7 22.25 -0.03 28.95
CA ARG A 7 20.80 -0.17 29.15
C ARG A 7 20.15 -1.07 28.11
N PHE A 8 20.62 -1.01 26.87
CA PHE A 8 20.10 -1.73 25.70
C PHE A 8 21.20 -2.51 24.95
N PRO A 9 21.87 -3.46 25.63
CA PRO A 9 23.05 -4.06 25.05
C PRO A 9 22.78 -4.92 23.81
N ALA A 10 21.65 -5.63 23.74
CA ALA A 10 21.30 -6.45 22.58
C ALA A 10 20.84 -5.61 21.39
N GLN A 11 20.00 -4.60 21.61
CA GLN A 11 19.60 -3.66 20.56
C GLN A 11 20.80 -2.89 19.98
N PHE A 12 21.76 -2.53 20.86
CA PHE A 12 22.97 -1.85 20.43
C PHE A 12 23.77 -2.69 19.44
N VAL A 13 23.99 -3.97 19.70
CA VAL A 13 24.74 -4.86 18.79
C VAL A 13 23.97 -5.07 17.49
N SER A 14 22.66 -5.28 17.55
CA SER A 14 21.82 -5.41 16.35
C SER A 14 21.90 -4.16 15.47
N TYR A 15 21.84 -2.97 16.05
CA TYR A 15 22.00 -1.70 15.34
C TYR A 15 23.37 -1.59 14.66
N MET A 16 24.43 -2.00 15.32
CA MET A 16 25.80 -1.96 14.79
C MET A 16 25.99 -2.91 13.61
N VAL A 17 25.46 -4.15 13.72
CA VAL A 17 25.49 -5.12 12.61
C VAL A 17 24.76 -4.58 11.39
N HIS A 18 23.54 -4.05 11.59
CA HIS A 18 22.74 -3.48 10.49
C HIS A 18 23.45 -2.33 9.77
N LYS A 19 24.13 -1.44 10.50
CA LYS A 19 24.93 -0.38 9.89
C LYS A 19 26.11 -0.90 9.08
N CYS A 20 26.77 -1.95 9.54
CA CYS A 20 27.85 -2.58 8.78
C CYS A 20 27.33 -3.23 7.48
N GLU A 21 26.17 -3.89 7.54
CA GLU A 21 25.52 -4.51 6.37
C GLU A 21 25.08 -3.48 5.34
N SER A 22 24.63 -2.29 5.77
CA SER A 22 24.25 -1.18 4.87
C SER A 22 25.44 -0.46 4.23
N GLY A 23 26.68 -0.86 4.55
CA GLY A 23 27.91 -0.27 4.01
C GLY A 23 28.26 1.08 4.62
N GLU A 24 27.63 1.48 5.72
CA GLU A 24 28.02 2.67 6.48
C GLU A 24 29.33 2.42 7.22
N GLU A 25 30.30 3.36 7.11
CA GLU A 25 31.48 3.35 7.96
C GLU A 25 31.07 3.63 9.40
N VAL A 26 31.14 2.62 10.27
CA VAL A 26 30.82 2.77 11.67
C VAL A 26 32.12 2.97 12.45
N ASP A 27 32.28 4.13 13.08
CA ASP A 27 33.37 4.38 14.00
C ASP A 27 33.10 3.67 15.34
N PHE A 28 33.65 2.48 15.47
CA PHE A 28 33.55 1.67 16.69
C PHE A 28 34.35 2.25 17.87
N SER A 29 35.25 3.23 17.64
CA SER A 29 36.07 3.82 18.69
C SER A 29 35.25 4.56 19.74
N GLU A 30 34.13 5.16 19.37
CA GLU A 30 33.20 5.79 20.31
C GLU A 30 32.47 4.80 21.23
N PHE A 31 32.45 3.51 20.84
CA PHE A 31 31.70 2.45 21.51
C PHE A 31 32.59 1.42 22.21
N ARG A 32 33.90 1.49 21.98
CA ARG A 32 34.89 0.60 22.61
C ARG A 32 35.49 1.28 23.84
N GLY A 33 35.50 0.54 24.96
CA GLY A 33 36.50 0.81 26.00
C GLY A 33 37.88 0.47 25.46
N ALA A 34 38.93 1.11 25.89
CA ALA A 34 40.30 1.03 25.35
C ALA A 34 40.96 -0.37 25.35
N GLU A 35 40.28 -1.44 25.77
CA GLU A 35 40.82 -2.78 25.99
C GLU A 35 40.18 -3.92 25.18
N ASP A 36 39.26 -3.65 24.20
CA ASP A 36 38.48 -4.70 23.53
C ASP A 36 39.01 -5.08 22.13
N ALA A 37 40.24 -5.58 22.04
CA ALA A 37 40.73 -6.21 20.79
C ALA A 37 39.94 -7.48 20.40
N ASP A 38 39.30 -8.14 21.36
CA ASP A 38 38.55 -9.37 21.15
C ASP A 38 37.07 -9.13 20.77
N TYR A 39 36.58 -7.87 20.81
CA TYR A 39 35.18 -7.56 20.56
C TYR A 39 34.79 -7.76 19.08
N ASP A 40 35.69 -7.43 18.15
CA ASP A 40 35.47 -7.68 16.71
C ASP A 40 35.34 -9.16 16.41
N GLN A 41 36.17 -9.97 17.06
CA GLN A 41 36.16 -11.42 16.93
C GLN A 41 34.88 -12.01 17.56
N PHE A 42 34.43 -11.43 18.68
CA PHE A 42 33.16 -11.79 19.30
C PHE A 42 31.97 -11.52 18.36
N LEU A 43 31.94 -10.37 17.70
CA LEU A 43 30.87 -10.03 16.74
C LEU A 43 30.85 -10.97 15.53
N GLN A 44 32.03 -11.39 15.05
CA GLN A 44 32.11 -12.38 13.96
C GLN A 44 31.58 -13.76 14.42
N TYR A 45 31.85 -14.18 15.63
CA TYR A 45 31.30 -15.44 16.16
C TYR A 45 29.79 -15.34 16.40
N TYR A 46 29.31 -14.18 16.87
CA TYR A 46 27.89 -13.93 17.02
C TYR A 46 27.17 -14.00 15.67
N ASP A 47 27.64 -13.28 14.66
CA ASP A 47 27.04 -13.28 13.32
C ASP A 47 26.98 -14.70 12.73
N ARG A 48 28.09 -15.46 12.79
CA ARG A 48 28.11 -16.85 12.33
C ARG A 48 27.19 -17.76 13.11
N ALA A 49 27.11 -17.59 14.44
CA ALA A 49 26.18 -18.36 15.28
C ALA A 49 24.72 -18.06 14.87
N TYR A 50 24.41 -16.79 14.67
CA TYR A 50 23.08 -16.35 14.23
C TYR A 50 22.72 -16.94 12.86
N GLN A 51 23.59 -16.83 11.87
CA GLN A 51 23.39 -17.41 10.53
C GLN A 51 23.22 -18.93 10.59
N ALA A 52 24.06 -19.62 11.34
CA ALA A 52 23.96 -21.07 11.52
C ALA A 52 22.63 -21.50 12.18
N LEU A 53 22.09 -20.70 13.11
CA LEU A 53 20.77 -20.94 13.70
C LEU A 53 19.64 -20.74 12.68
N GLN A 54 19.71 -19.71 11.84
CA GLN A 54 18.75 -19.49 10.75
C GLN A 54 18.73 -20.66 9.75
N GLU A 55 19.92 -21.20 9.45
CA GLU A 55 20.09 -22.36 8.56
C GLU A 55 19.83 -23.71 9.25
N LYS A 56 19.46 -23.72 10.53
CA LYS A 56 19.26 -24.92 11.38
C LYS A 56 20.48 -25.80 11.51
N LYS A 57 21.67 -25.24 11.37
CA LYS A 57 22.98 -25.91 11.56
C LYS A 57 23.41 -25.88 13.03
N LEU A 58 22.70 -26.61 13.88
CA LEU A 58 22.84 -26.53 15.34
C LEU A 58 24.27 -26.84 15.86
N GLN A 59 25.02 -27.73 15.21
CA GLN A 59 26.39 -28.05 15.62
C GLN A 59 27.35 -26.88 15.35
N GLU A 60 27.20 -26.23 14.19
CA GLU A 60 27.99 -25.04 13.83
C GLU A 60 27.66 -23.86 14.76
N ALA A 61 26.38 -23.64 15.04
CA ALA A 61 25.94 -22.62 15.99
C ALA A 61 26.54 -22.85 17.38
N GLU A 62 26.54 -24.10 17.88
CA GLU A 62 27.14 -24.46 19.17
C GLU A 62 28.63 -24.19 19.21
N GLN A 63 29.34 -24.53 18.12
CA GLN A 63 30.77 -24.26 18.01
C GLN A 63 31.07 -22.75 18.05
N MET A 64 30.29 -21.94 17.30
CA MET A 64 30.51 -20.49 17.25
C MET A 64 30.19 -19.84 18.62
N ILE A 65 29.13 -20.27 19.29
CA ILE A 65 28.79 -19.82 20.64
C ILE A 65 29.95 -20.18 21.61
N GLY A 66 30.49 -21.39 21.53
CA GLY A 66 31.64 -21.82 22.34
C GLY A 66 32.90 -21.00 22.06
N CYS A 67 33.15 -20.62 20.79
CA CYS A 67 34.27 -19.74 20.45
C CYS A 67 34.09 -18.33 21.05
N GLY A 68 32.86 -17.80 21.03
CA GLY A 68 32.53 -16.51 21.66
C GLY A 68 32.75 -16.56 23.19
N ASP A 69 32.34 -17.63 23.85
CA ASP A 69 32.56 -17.84 25.29
C ASP A 69 34.04 -17.90 25.65
N ALA A 70 34.86 -18.50 24.79
CA ALA A 70 36.30 -18.63 25.01
C ALA A 70 37.04 -17.28 25.04
N LEU A 71 36.44 -16.22 24.48
CA LEU A 71 36.94 -14.85 24.58
C LEU A 71 36.68 -14.21 25.96
N GLY A 72 35.94 -14.90 26.85
CA GLY A 72 35.59 -14.37 28.17
C GLY A 72 34.57 -13.22 28.14
N ILE A 73 33.98 -12.94 26.99
CA ILE A 73 32.96 -11.88 26.80
C ILE A 73 31.59 -12.46 27.08
N THR A 74 30.94 -12.02 28.15
CA THR A 74 29.53 -12.36 28.43
C THR A 74 28.62 -11.28 27.92
N HIS A 75 27.87 -11.53 26.83
CA HIS A 75 26.99 -10.55 26.20
C HIS A 75 25.60 -11.14 25.93
N PRO A 76 24.51 -10.36 26.14
CA PRO A 76 23.13 -10.84 25.98
C PRO A 76 22.81 -11.39 24.58
N VAL A 77 23.39 -10.85 23.51
CA VAL A 77 23.14 -11.35 22.14
C VAL A 77 23.61 -12.81 21.98
N MET A 78 24.73 -13.19 22.56
CA MET A 78 25.21 -14.59 22.54
C MET A 78 24.30 -15.49 23.37
N GLU A 79 23.77 -14.99 24.48
CA GLU A 79 22.80 -15.72 25.28
C GLU A 79 21.45 -15.90 24.56
N ILE A 80 21.04 -14.93 23.73
CA ILE A 80 19.88 -15.09 22.83
C ILE A 80 20.14 -16.21 21.81
N CYS A 81 21.32 -16.23 21.18
CA CYS A 81 21.72 -17.35 20.30
C CYS A 81 21.72 -18.69 21.03
N ARG A 82 22.22 -18.72 22.27
CA ARG A 82 22.20 -19.92 23.12
C ARG A 82 20.77 -20.38 23.42
N ALA A 83 19.86 -19.49 23.73
CA ALA A 83 18.45 -19.81 23.92
C ALA A 83 17.83 -20.41 22.66
N SER A 84 18.11 -19.82 21.48
CA SER A 84 17.67 -20.37 20.18
C SER A 84 18.29 -21.75 19.89
N LEU A 85 19.54 -21.96 20.27
CA LEU A 85 20.19 -23.27 20.17
C LEU A 85 19.51 -24.31 21.08
N TYR A 86 19.19 -23.95 22.34
CA TYR A 86 18.45 -24.83 23.25
C TYR A 86 17.09 -25.19 22.69
N GLU A 87 16.34 -24.22 22.15
CA GLU A 87 15.06 -24.46 21.48
C GLU A 87 15.24 -25.44 20.31
N GLY A 88 16.24 -25.22 19.45
CA GLY A 88 16.54 -26.10 18.32
C GLY A 88 16.92 -27.53 18.73
N LYS A 89 17.47 -27.71 19.91
CA LYS A 89 17.77 -29.01 20.51
C LYS A 89 16.60 -29.63 21.28
N GLY A 90 15.45 -28.98 21.33
CA GLY A 90 14.28 -29.44 22.09
C GLY A 90 14.34 -29.14 23.60
N GLN A 91 15.31 -28.35 24.04
CA GLN A 91 15.51 -27.93 25.44
C GLN A 91 14.78 -26.60 25.70
N THR A 92 13.47 -26.57 25.42
CA THR A 92 12.66 -25.34 25.44
C THR A 92 12.57 -24.71 26.83
N ALA A 93 12.52 -25.52 27.89
CA ALA A 93 12.41 -25.00 29.25
C ALA A 93 13.69 -24.22 29.66
N GLU A 94 14.86 -24.72 29.26
CA GLU A 94 16.15 -24.05 29.46
C GLU A 94 16.24 -22.74 28.67
N ALA A 95 15.77 -22.74 27.42
CA ALA A 95 15.72 -21.55 26.57
C ALA A 95 14.87 -20.45 27.21
N ILE A 96 13.64 -20.77 27.63
CA ILE A 96 12.71 -19.83 28.27
C ILE A 96 13.32 -19.32 29.60
N THR A 97 13.89 -20.20 30.42
CA THR A 97 14.51 -19.81 31.69
C THR A 97 15.66 -18.83 31.49
N LEU A 98 16.50 -19.07 30.48
CA LEU A 98 17.61 -18.18 30.13
C LEU A 98 17.13 -16.81 29.70
N LEU A 99 16.14 -16.74 28.79
CA LEU A 99 15.61 -15.48 28.30
C LEU A 99 14.85 -14.70 29.37
N LYS A 100 14.06 -15.34 30.23
CA LYS A 100 13.42 -14.69 31.37
C LYS A 100 14.44 -14.07 32.33
N LYS A 101 15.57 -14.75 32.56
CA LYS A 101 16.66 -14.20 33.36
C LYS A 101 17.32 -12.99 32.70
N LEU A 102 17.46 -13.00 31.35
CA LEU A 102 17.98 -11.87 30.60
C LEU A 102 16.99 -10.69 30.63
N SER A 103 15.70 -10.93 30.40
CA SER A 103 14.65 -9.89 30.46
C SER A 103 14.57 -9.25 31.85
N ALA A 104 14.75 -10.03 32.94
CA ALA A 104 14.80 -9.49 34.27
C ALA A 104 16.05 -8.63 34.53
N LYS A 105 17.16 -8.93 33.86
CA LYS A 105 18.41 -8.15 33.98
C LYS A 105 18.40 -6.89 33.10
N TYR A 106 17.76 -6.96 31.94
CA TYR A 106 17.69 -5.89 30.96
C TYR A 106 16.21 -5.61 30.54
N PRO A 107 15.39 -5.06 31.45
CA PRO A 107 13.93 -4.98 31.26
C PRO A 107 13.52 -3.98 30.16
N GLU A 108 14.43 -3.13 29.73
CA GLU A 108 14.17 -2.11 28.72
C GLU A 108 14.73 -2.50 27.33
N ASP A 109 15.46 -3.60 27.23
CA ASP A 109 16.01 -4.06 25.96
C ASP A 109 14.93 -4.81 25.16
N ASP A 110 14.38 -4.13 24.15
CA ASP A 110 13.26 -4.63 23.34
C ASP A 110 13.65 -5.85 22.48
N LEU A 111 14.94 -6.00 22.12
CA LEU A 111 15.40 -7.19 21.39
C LEU A 111 15.37 -8.45 22.28
N ILE A 112 15.73 -8.32 23.54
CA ILE A 112 15.63 -9.44 24.52
C ILE A 112 14.15 -9.76 24.77
N ALA A 113 13.31 -8.74 24.95
CA ALA A 113 11.86 -8.91 25.11
C ALA A 113 11.25 -9.62 23.89
N TYR A 114 11.57 -9.16 22.68
CA TYR A 114 11.12 -9.77 21.45
C TYR A 114 11.52 -11.24 21.32
N ASN A 115 12.78 -11.59 21.55
CA ASN A 115 13.23 -12.97 21.46
C ASN A 115 12.58 -13.86 22.53
N THR A 116 12.33 -13.31 23.72
CA THR A 116 11.58 -14.02 24.77
C THR A 116 10.17 -14.32 24.31
N ALA A 117 9.47 -13.32 23.75
CA ALA A 117 8.13 -13.49 23.24
C ALA A 117 8.06 -14.51 22.09
N GLU A 118 9.03 -14.50 21.16
CA GLU A 118 9.07 -15.44 20.03
C GLU A 118 9.23 -16.89 20.48
N ILE A 119 10.10 -17.18 21.46
CA ILE A 119 10.27 -18.54 21.97
C ILE A 119 9.02 -18.98 22.76
N LEU A 120 8.44 -18.10 23.57
CA LEU A 120 7.19 -18.38 24.27
C LEU A 120 6.04 -18.64 23.28
N TRP A 121 5.95 -17.82 22.22
CA TRP A 121 4.90 -17.97 21.21
C TRP A 121 4.92 -19.33 20.51
N ARG A 122 6.12 -19.81 20.15
CA ARG A 122 6.28 -21.10 19.47
C ARG A 122 6.08 -22.31 20.41
N ASN A 123 6.15 -22.09 21.72
CA ASN A 123 6.19 -23.17 22.73
C ASN A 123 5.07 -23.05 23.78
N GLU A 124 3.83 -22.87 23.33
CA GLU A 124 2.60 -22.85 24.14
C GLU A 124 2.49 -21.71 25.18
N GLY A 125 3.42 -20.78 25.23
CA GLY A 125 3.40 -19.62 26.13
C GLY A 125 2.69 -18.39 25.53
N ARG A 126 1.67 -18.55 24.68
CA ARG A 126 1.06 -17.46 23.90
C ARG A 126 0.47 -16.33 24.74
N VAL A 127 -0.11 -16.63 25.90
CA VAL A 127 -0.65 -15.62 26.82
C VAL A 127 0.45 -14.70 27.36
N GLU A 128 1.58 -15.29 27.76
CA GLU A 128 2.73 -14.51 28.26
C GLU A 128 3.42 -13.77 27.12
N ALA A 129 3.55 -14.40 25.96
CA ALA A 129 4.10 -13.79 24.76
C ALA A 129 3.27 -12.58 24.28
N SER A 130 1.94 -12.70 24.26
CA SER A 130 1.07 -11.59 23.85
C SER A 130 1.24 -10.37 24.74
N ALA A 131 1.36 -10.54 26.05
CA ALA A 131 1.61 -9.44 26.98
C ALA A 131 2.94 -8.73 26.70
N ILE A 132 3.98 -9.48 26.32
CA ILE A 132 5.27 -8.88 25.92
C ILE A 132 5.13 -8.12 24.59
N TYR A 133 4.42 -8.68 23.60
CA TYR A 133 4.18 -8.01 22.33
C TYR A 133 3.34 -6.74 22.50
N GLU A 134 2.33 -6.73 23.38
CA GLU A 134 1.57 -5.54 23.72
C GLU A 134 2.49 -4.44 24.28
N SER A 135 3.40 -4.79 25.22
CA SER A 135 4.37 -3.84 25.75
C SER A 135 5.34 -3.31 24.68
N LEU A 136 5.77 -4.17 23.74
CA LEU A 136 6.60 -3.74 22.60
C LEU A 136 5.84 -2.79 21.66
N ARG A 137 4.56 -3.06 21.40
CA ARG A 137 3.69 -2.22 20.57
C ARG A 137 3.40 -0.87 21.23
N GLU A 138 3.24 -0.81 22.55
CA GLU A 138 3.08 0.45 23.27
C GLU A 138 4.28 1.39 23.08
N LYS A 139 5.50 0.84 23.07
CA LYS A 139 6.74 1.59 22.83
C LYS A 139 6.96 1.91 21.34
N LEU A 140 6.65 0.96 20.46
CA LEU A 140 6.86 1.01 19.03
C LEU A 140 5.59 0.57 18.30
N PRO A 141 4.60 1.47 18.09
CA PRO A 141 3.30 1.11 17.50
C PRO A 141 3.40 0.39 16.15
N LYS A 142 4.44 0.70 15.37
CA LYS A 142 4.70 0.10 14.05
C LYS A 142 5.64 -1.11 14.08
N HIS A 143 5.84 -1.73 15.22
CA HIS A 143 6.69 -2.93 15.32
C HIS A 143 6.04 -4.10 14.56
N TYR A 144 6.58 -4.42 13.38
CA TYR A 144 5.98 -5.37 12.43
C TYR A 144 5.64 -6.72 13.08
N MET A 145 6.62 -7.39 13.70
CA MET A 145 6.42 -8.74 14.27
C MET A 145 5.50 -8.75 15.48
N ALA A 146 5.51 -7.71 16.32
CA ALA A 146 4.57 -7.61 17.42
C ALA A 146 3.13 -7.48 16.91
N ASN A 147 2.89 -6.60 15.93
CA ASN A 147 1.59 -6.46 15.30
C ASN A 147 1.15 -7.76 14.60
N LEU A 148 2.07 -8.46 13.93
CA LEU A 148 1.77 -9.74 13.27
C LEU A 148 1.26 -10.78 14.27
N ARG A 149 2.01 -11.00 15.38
CA ARG A 149 1.63 -11.98 16.41
C ARG A 149 0.35 -11.58 17.15
N LEU A 150 0.19 -10.29 17.43
CA LEU A 150 -1.02 -9.77 18.07
C LEU A 150 -2.24 -9.84 17.16
N THR A 151 -2.08 -9.69 15.84
CA THR A 151 -3.18 -9.93 14.89
C THR A 151 -3.73 -11.35 15.03
N ASP A 152 -2.84 -12.35 14.98
CA ASP A 152 -3.23 -13.75 15.14
C ASP A 152 -3.85 -14.01 16.51
N TRP A 153 -3.23 -13.48 17.57
CA TRP A 153 -3.70 -13.64 18.95
C TRP A 153 -5.11 -13.08 19.15
N TYR A 154 -5.32 -11.81 18.79
CA TYR A 154 -6.62 -11.17 18.97
C TYR A 154 -7.70 -11.81 18.09
N TYR A 155 -7.33 -12.25 16.87
CA TYR A 155 -8.26 -12.98 16.01
C TYR A 155 -8.71 -14.29 16.66
N GLU A 156 -7.80 -15.10 17.20
CA GLU A 156 -8.11 -16.35 17.90
C GLU A 156 -8.96 -16.12 19.17
N GLN A 157 -8.79 -14.98 19.84
CA GLN A 157 -9.59 -14.60 21.01
C GLN A 157 -10.96 -14.00 20.64
N GLY A 158 -11.26 -13.79 19.34
CA GLY A 158 -12.48 -13.13 18.90
C GLY A 158 -12.46 -11.61 19.11
N ASN A 159 -11.32 -11.01 19.46
CA ASN A 159 -11.18 -9.56 19.59
C ASN A 159 -10.80 -8.94 18.24
N TYR A 160 -11.76 -8.96 17.31
CA TYR A 160 -11.54 -8.53 15.94
C TYR A 160 -11.20 -7.05 15.79
N LYS A 161 -11.63 -6.19 16.74
CA LYS A 161 -11.29 -4.75 16.72
C LYS A 161 -9.79 -4.53 16.93
N GLU A 162 -9.19 -5.18 17.92
CA GLU A 162 -7.75 -5.07 18.14
C GLU A 162 -6.94 -5.82 17.08
N ALA A 163 -7.42 -6.98 16.60
CA ALA A 163 -6.82 -7.67 15.47
C ALA A 163 -6.73 -6.76 14.22
N LYS A 164 -7.80 -6.01 13.92
CA LYS A 164 -7.85 -5.05 12.83
C LYS A 164 -6.82 -3.94 12.97
N LYS A 165 -6.73 -3.32 14.15
CA LYS A 165 -5.74 -2.26 14.40
C LYS A 165 -4.30 -2.75 14.17
N CYS A 166 -3.97 -3.94 14.66
CA CYS A 166 -2.65 -4.52 14.44
C CYS A 166 -2.39 -4.78 12.95
N ALA A 167 -3.39 -5.29 12.22
CA ALA A 167 -3.28 -5.55 10.79
C ALA A 167 -3.11 -4.26 9.97
N GLU A 168 -3.82 -3.19 10.30
CA GLU A 168 -3.69 -1.87 9.66
C GLU A 168 -2.29 -1.26 9.88
N GLU A 169 -1.70 -1.42 11.07
CA GLU A 169 -0.33 -0.98 11.33
C GLU A 169 0.69 -1.73 10.47
N ILE A 170 0.52 -3.03 10.25
CA ILE A 170 1.38 -3.80 9.35
C ILE A 170 1.30 -3.27 7.92
N LEU A 171 0.10 -3.03 7.41
CA LEU A 171 -0.10 -2.50 6.07
C LEU A 171 0.47 -1.08 5.92
N SER A 172 0.46 -0.28 6.99
CA SER A 172 1.03 1.07 6.99
C SER A 172 2.55 1.10 6.76
N VAL A 173 3.25 0.01 7.09
CA VAL A 173 4.71 -0.13 6.93
C VAL A 173 5.14 -0.96 5.72
N GLY A 174 4.19 -1.32 4.85
CA GLY A 174 4.47 -2.02 3.60
C GLY A 174 4.25 -3.54 3.66
N GLY A 175 3.23 -3.98 4.40
CA GLY A 175 2.77 -5.38 4.36
C GLY A 175 2.40 -5.83 2.95
N ASP A 176 2.64 -7.10 2.66
CA ASP A 176 2.37 -7.68 1.34
C ASP A 176 0.87 -7.97 1.11
N ASP A 177 0.51 -8.33 -0.12
CA ASP A 177 -0.87 -8.60 -0.53
C ASP A 177 -1.51 -9.77 0.24
N THR A 178 -0.70 -10.69 0.80
CA THR A 178 -1.21 -11.82 1.60
C THR A 178 -1.85 -11.35 2.91
N PHE A 179 -1.38 -10.21 3.42
CA PHE A 179 -1.94 -9.61 4.62
C PHE A 179 -3.29 -8.92 4.40
N LEU A 180 -3.58 -8.50 3.16
CA LEU A 180 -4.91 -7.99 2.78
C LEU A 180 -5.98 -9.07 2.94
N GLU A 181 -5.67 -10.34 2.63
CA GLU A 181 -6.60 -11.45 2.85
C GLU A 181 -6.89 -11.66 4.34
N THR A 182 -5.88 -11.50 5.19
CA THR A 182 -6.05 -11.59 6.64
C THR A 182 -6.95 -10.47 7.17
N LEU A 183 -6.71 -9.23 6.73
CA LEU A 183 -7.55 -8.09 7.07
C LEU A 183 -9.01 -8.29 6.60
N GLN A 184 -9.19 -8.84 5.41
CA GLN A 184 -10.53 -9.15 4.89
C GLN A 184 -11.27 -10.19 5.74
N LYS A 185 -10.57 -11.23 6.21
CA LYS A 185 -11.14 -12.21 7.15
C LYS A 185 -11.55 -11.56 8.47
N ILE A 186 -10.68 -10.72 9.03
CA ILE A 186 -10.96 -9.98 10.27
C ILE A 186 -12.20 -9.08 10.09
N ASN A 187 -12.25 -8.31 9.01
CA ASN A 187 -13.40 -7.44 8.69
C ASN A 187 -14.69 -8.24 8.55
N THR A 188 -14.64 -9.44 7.96
CA THR A 188 -15.82 -10.31 7.81
C THR A 188 -16.38 -10.75 9.17
N GLU A 189 -15.52 -11.16 10.10
CA GLU A 189 -15.96 -11.58 11.43
C GLU A 189 -16.44 -10.39 12.27
N LEU A 190 -15.72 -9.26 12.21
CA LEU A 190 -16.11 -8.02 12.88
C LEU A 190 -17.47 -7.52 12.39
N GLU A 191 -17.70 -7.53 11.09
CA GLU A 191 -18.98 -7.19 10.49
C GLU A 191 -20.10 -8.12 10.99
N ARG A 192 -19.84 -9.44 11.07
CA ARG A 192 -20.83 -10.42 11.55
C ARG A 192 -21.21 -10.14 13.00
N GLU A 193 -20.24 -9.80 13.83
CA GLU A 193 -20.47 -9.43 15.23
C GLU A 193 -21.26 -8.13 15.33
N MET A 194 -20.82 -7.07 14.66
CA MET A 194 -21.49 -5.77 14.66
C MET A 194 -22.92 -5.86 14.11
N LYS A 195 -23.16 -6.66 13.07
CA LYS A 195 -24.53 -6.89 12.54
C LYS A 195 -25.46 -7.53 13.56
N ARG A 196 -24.97 -8.51 14.32
CA ARG A 196 -25.77 -9.17 15.37
C ARG A 196 -26.14 -8.18 16.47
N GLU A 197 -25.19 -7.39 16.89
CA GLU A 197 -25.38 -6.40 17.94
C GLU A 197 -26.28 -5.25 17.47
N TYR A 198 -26.05 -4.72 16.28
CA TYR A 198 -26.89 -3.68 15.67
C TYR A 198 -28.35 -4.13 15.48
N ALA A 199 -28.56 -5.37 15.07
CA ALA A 199 -29.91 -5.92 14.92
C ALA A 199 -30.68 -6.02 16.25
N GLN A 200 -29.97 -6.06 17.39
CA GLN A 200 -30.58 -6.17 18.73
C GLN A 200 -30.92 -4.81 19.33
N ASN A 201 -30.04 -3.82 19.20
CA ASN A 201 -30.12 -2.55 19.93
C ASN A 201 -30.26 -1.32 19.03
N HIS A 202 -30.05 -1.46 17.70
CA HIS A 202 -30.11 -0.35 16.72
C HIS A 202 -29.24 0.86 17.13
N ASP A 203 -28.08 0.57 17.75
CA ASP A 203 -27.14 1.61 18.17
C ASP A 203 -26.58 2.38 16.96
N PRO A 204 -26.80 3.70 16.85
CA PRO A 204 -26.28 4.50 15.75
C PRO A 204 -24.77 4.47 15.62
N GLY A 205 -24.03 4.33 16.73
CA GLY A 205 -22.57 4.20 16.71
C GLY A 205 -22.14 2.93 15.96
N LEU A 206 -22.77 1.79 16.27
CA LEU A 206 -22.52 0.53 15.55
C LEU A 206 -22.93 0.60 14.07
N GLY A 207 -24.00 1.35 13.76
CA GLY A 207 -24.41 1.59 12.39
C GLY A 207 -23.35 2.37 11.58
N LEU A 208 -22.68 3.36 12.19
CA LEU A 208 -21.57 4.06 11.58
C LEU A 208 -20.34 3.15 11.42
N ASP A 209 -20.01 2.36 12.44
CA ASP A 209 -18.89 1.41 12.38
C ASP A 209 -19.10 0.36 11.26
N LEU A 210 -20.34 -0.14 11.10
CA LEU A 210 -20.73 -0.99 9.96
C LEU A 210 -20.57 -0.26 8.61
N GLY A 211 -20.96 0.99 8.53
CA GLY A 211 -20.77 1.81 7.34
C GLY A 211 -19.31 1.93 6.94
N TRP A 212 -18.40 2.11 7.90
CA TRP A 212 -16.95 2.10 7.66
C TRP A 212 -16.44 0.75 7.17
N CYS A 213 -16.92 -0.36 7.74
CA CYS A 213 -16.57 -1.70 7.24
C CYS A 213 -17.01 -1.89 5.79
N TYR A 214 -18.23 -1.48 5.45
CA TYR A 214 -18.73 -1.56 4.08
C TYR A 214 -17.94 -0.70 3.10
N LEU A 215 -17.50 0.50 3.53
CA LEU A 215 -16.64 1.35 2.72
C LEU A 215 -15.30 0.66 2.43
N GLN A 216 -14.66 0.09 3.45
CA GLN A 216 -13.38 -0.60 3.31
C GLN A 216 -13.48 -1.84 2.41
N ASP A 217 -14.60 -2.56 2.48
CA ASP A 217 -14.86 -3.74 1.65
C ASP A 217 -15.38 -3.40 0.24
N GLY A 218 -15.51 -2.11 -0.10
CA GLY A 218 -16.04 -1.67 -1.39
C GLY A 218 -17.54 -1.93 -1.60
N ARG A 219 -18.28 -2.29 -0.53
CA ARG A 219 -19.73 -2.53 -0.57
C ARG A 219 -20.51 -1.24 -0.30
N THR A 220 -20.28 -0.25 -1.17
CA THR A 220 -20.77 1.12 -1.01
C THR A 220 -22.29 1.20 -0.92
N ASP A 221 -23.02 0.40 -1.68
CA ASP A 221 -24.50 0.36 -1.65
C ASP A 221 -25.05 -0.03 -0.27
N LEU A 222 -24.44 -1.03 0.36
CA LEU A 222 -24.81 -1.45 1.71
C LEU A 222 -24.43 -0.37 2.73
N GLY A 223 -23.25 0.23 2.59
CA GLY A 223 -22.78 1.32 3.43
C GLY A 223 -23.73 2.52 3.37
N ILE A 224 -24.06 2.98 2.17
CA ILE A 224 -24.99 4.09 1.96
C ILE A 224 -26.37 3.79 2.58
N ARG A 225 -26.90 2.58 2.38
CA ARG A 225 -28.20 2.19 2.95
C ARG A 225 -28.17 2.22 4.47
N THR A 226 -27.18 1.55 5.07
CA THR A 226 -27.05 1.47 6.53
C THR A 226 -26.89 2.85 7.15
N VAL A 227 -26.04 3.70 6.59
CA VAL A 227 -25.77 5.04 7.13
C VAL A 227 -26.96 5.99 6.92
N ARG A 228 -27.71 5.89 5.81
CA ARG A 228 -28.95 6.67 5.60
C ARG A 228 -30.07 6.32 6.61
N GLU A 229 -30.15 5.07 7.05
CA GLU A 229 -31.12 4.69 8.09
C GLU A 229 -30.86 5.40 9.42
N LEU A 230 -29.65 5.92 9.64
CA LEU A 230 -29.27 6.65 10.85
C LEU A 230 -29.60 8.14 10.79
N ASP A 231 -29.87 8.72 9.61
CA ASP A 231 -29.94 10.18 9.35
C ASP A 231 -30.75 10.96 10.40
N ALA A 232 -31.87 10.41 10.87
CA ALA A 232 -32.72 11.01 11.89
C ALA A 232 -32.23 10.79 13.35
N ASN A 233 -31.29 9.90 13.58
CA ASN A 233 -30.89 9.44 14.91
C ASN A 233 -29.39 9.54 15.17
N VAL A 234 -28.63 10.22 14.31
CA VAL A 234 -27.19 10.43 14.50
C VAL A 234 -26.97 11.27 15.77
N PRO A 235 -26.19 10.79 16.75
CA PRO A 235 -25.82 11.59 17.91
C PRO A 235 -25.06 12.85 17.49
N ALA A 236 -25.33 13.97 18.19
CA ALA A 236 -24.73 15.26 17.82
C ALA A 236 -23.20 15.24 17.84
N ASP A 237 -22.60 14.46 18.71
CA ASP A 237 -21.15 14.23 18.85
C ASP A 237 -20.55 13.32 17.78
N ARG A 238 -21.39 12.64 16.96
CA ARG A 238 -20.97 11.78 15.85
C ARG A 238 -21.39 12.33 14.47
N CYS A 239 -21.88 13.57 14.42
CA CYS A 239 -22.37 14.18 13.19
C CYS A 239 -21.25 14.34 12.13
N GLU A 240 -20.06 14.73 12.54
CA GLU A 240 -18.90 14.84 11.65
C GLU A 240 -18.46 13.49 11.11
N ASP A 241 -18.48 12.43 11.92
CA ASP A 241 -18.18 11.06 11.49
C ASP A 241 -19.20 10.57 10.46
N TYR A 242 -20.50 10.85 10.70
CA TYR A 242 -21.57 10.55 9.75
C TYR A 242 -21.36 11.26 8.41
N LEU A 243 -21.13 12.57 8.42
CA LEU A 243 -20.95 13.37 7.21
C LEU A 243 -19.70 12.96 6.45
N GLY A 244 -18.58 12.70 7.15
CA GLY A 244 -17.35 12.24 6.56
C GLY A 244 -17.48 10.86 5.91
N LEU A 245 -18.10 9.90 6.62
CA LEU A 245 -18.36 8.57 6.09
C LEU A 245 -19.29 8.60 4.88
N MET A 246 -20.40 9.37 4.98
CA MET A 246 -21.36 9.49 3.88
C MET A 246 -20.73 10.13 2.64
N THR A 247 -19.89 11.15 2.83
CA THR A 247 -19.13 11.78 1.74
C THR A 247 -18.26 10.75 1.01
N LYS A 248 -17.51 9.94 1.75
CA LYS A 248 -16.63 8.91 1.17
C LYS A 248 -17.43 7.83 0.45
N LEU A 249 -18.49 7.33 1.08
CA LEU A 249 -19.37 6.32 0.46
C LEU A 249 -20.00 6.82 -0.85
N LEU A 250 -20.51 8.04 -0.87
CA LEU A 250 -21.12 8.63 -2.07
C LEU A 250 -20.09 8.85 -3.18
N ALA A 251 -18.88 9.29 -2.81
CA ALA A 251 -17.79 9.45 -3.75
C ALA A 251 -17.36 8.10 -4.36
N GLU A 252 -17.25 7.04 -3.54
CA GLU A 252 -16.94 5.69 -4.00
C GLU A 252 -18.06 5.08 -4.86
N ALA A 253 -19.32 5.39 -4.57
CA ALA A 253 -20.48 4.99 -5.36
C ALA A 253 -20.64 5.80 -6.66
N ALA A 254 -19.72 6.73 -6.97
CA ALA A 254 -19.81 7.67 -8.08
C ALA A 254 -21.04 8.59 -8.05
N GLU A 255 -21.72 8.74 -6.90
CA GLU A 255 -22.77 9.72 -6.68
C GLU A 255 -22.17 11.12 -6.42
N TYR A 256 -21.38 11.63 -7.37
CA TYR A 256 -20.48 12.78 -7.20
C TYR A 256 -21.18 14.06 -6.75
N GLU A 257 -22.35 14.41 -7.29
CA GLU A 257 -23.10 15.62 -6.88
C GLU A 257 -23.48 15.56 -5.39
N LYS A 258 -23.95 14.39 -4.95
CA LYS A 258 -24.30 14.20 -3.55
C LYS A 258 -23.05 14.17 -2.66
N ALA A 259 -21.95 13.57 -3.13
CA ALA A 259 -20.69 13.58 -2.42
C ALA A 259 -20.17 15.00 -2.23
N ILE A 260 -20.16 15.83 -3.27
CA ILE A 260 -19.74 17.23 -3.22
C ILE A 260 -20.61 18.04 -2.24
N SER A 261 -21.94 17.88 -2.32
CA SER A 261 -22.85 18.60 -1.43
C SER A 261 -22.73 18.16 0.05
N THR A 262 -22.48 16.86 0.29
CA THR A 262 -22.29 16.33 1.64
C THR A 262 -20.93 16.73 2.20
N ALA A 263 -19.88 16.74 1.37
CA ALA A 263 -18.56 17.26 1.75
C ALA A 263 -18.61 18.74 2.18
N ALA A 264 -19.38 19.56 1.49
CA ALA A 264 -19.55 20.96 1.86
C ALA A 264 -20.25 21.13 3.21
N LYS A 265 -21.25 20.29 3.52
CA LYS A 265 -21.89 20.27 4.86
C LYS A 265 -20.93 19.80 5.94
N TRP A 266 -20.08 18.82 5.61
CA TRP A 266 -19.07 18.32 6.52
C TRP A 266 -18.04 19.39 6.87
N GLU A 267 -17.53 20.12 5.88
CA GLU A 267 -16.65 21.27 6.06
C GLU A 267 -17.29 22.34 6.94
N GLU A 268 -18.55 22.75 6.63
CA GLU A 268 -19.27 23.75 7.43
C GLU A 268 -19.44 23.33 8.91
N SER A 269 -19.68 22.04 9.16
CA SER A 269 -19.78 21.49 10.52
C SER A 269 -18.44 21.56 11.26
N LEU A 270 -17.35 21.17 10.59
CA LEU A 270 -16.00 21.20 11.14
C LEU A 270 -15.51 22.64 11.41
N GLU A 271 -15.76 23.58 10.48
CA GLU A 271 -15.43 24.99 10.67
C GLU A 271 -16.14 25.59 11.91
N LYS A 272 -17.42 25.24 12.10
CA LYS A 272 -18.17 25.67 13.31
C LYS A 272 -17.56 25.07 14.58
N LYS A 273 -17.14 23.80 14.54
CA LYS A 273 -16.53 23.13 15.69
C LYS A 273 -15.19 23.78 16.05
N ILE A 274 -14.31 24.04 15.09
CA ILE A 274 -13.02 24.70 15.29
C ILE A 274 -13.16 26.08 15.97
N LEU A 275 -14.22 26.84 15.67
CA LEU A 275 -14.47 28.16 16.30
C LEU A 275 -14.70 28.10 17.82
N TRP A 276 -15.10 26.95 18.35
CA TRP A 276 -15.43 26.73 19.74
C TRP A 276 -14.47 25.78 20.45
N ASP A 277 -13.60 25.09 19.70
CA ASP A 277 -12.65 24.15 20.28
C ASP A 277 -11.48 24.90 20.94
N THR A 278 -11.07 24.45 22.10
CA THR A 278 -9.95 25.01 22.86
C THR A 278 -8.75 24.05 22.89
N ASP A 279 -8.90 22.85 22.30
CA ASP A 279 -7.86 21.83 22.20
C ASP A 279 -7.15 21.92 20.84
N ALA A 280 -5.88 22.31 20.87
CA ALA A 280 -5.07 22.47 19.66
C ALA A 280 -4.87 21.16 18.86
N GLU A 281 -4.88 20.01 19.54
CA GLU A 281 -4.74 18.70 18.87
C GLU A 281 -6.03 18.33 18.13
N GLU A 282 -7.19 18.56 18.72
CA GLU A 282 -8.48 18.34 18.07
C GLU A 282 -8.71 19.36 16.93
N GLU A 283 -8.30 20.61 17.10
CA GLU A 283 -8.34 21.62 16.02
C GLU A 283 -7.50 21.16 14.81
N GLU A 284 -6.30 20.62 15.00
CA GLU A 284 -5.46 20.11 13.90
C GLU A 284 -6.11 18.92 13.21
N LYS A 285 -6.71 17.98 13.95
CA LYS A 285 -7.47 16.86 13.39
C LYS A 285 -8.66 17.32 12.56
N ASP A 286 -9.38 18.32 13.02
CA ASP A 286 -10.53 18.85 12.29
C ASP A 286 -10.10 19.63 11.02
N ARG A 287 -8.96 20.34 11.07
CA ARG A 287 -8.34 20.93 9.87
C ARG A 287 -7.92 19.87 8.86
N ASP A 288 -7.40 18.72 9.31
CA ASP A 288 -7.10 17.59 8.44
C ASP A 288 -8.36 16.99 7.78
N ARG A 289 -9.46 16.91 8.52
CA ARG A 289 -10.76 16.48 7.98
C ARG A 289 -11.31 17.47 6.94
N ILE A 290 -11.14 18.78 7.14
CA ILE A 290 -11.48 19.80 6.14
C ILE A 290 -10.64 19.59 4.86
N ARG A 291 -9.34 19.37 4.99
CA ARG A 291 -8.49 19.02 3.84
C ARG A 291 -8.99 17.78 3.11
N GLN A 292 -9.36 16.72 3.84
CA GLN A 292 -9.95 15.52 3.24
C GLN A 292 -11.25 15.83 2.48
N SER A 293 -12.11 16.73 2.97
CA SER A 293 -13.31 17.13 2.26
C SER A 293 -13.00 17.80 0.92
N HIS A 294 -11.99 18.68 0.88
CA HIS A 294 -11.52 19.31 -0.36
C HIS A 294 -10.92 18.28 -1.32
N MET A 295 -10.11 17.34 -0.81
CA MET A 295 -9.56 16.26 -1.65
C MET A 295 -10.64 15.40 -2.30
N ILE A 296 -11.68 15.03 -1.56
CA ILE A 296 -12.79 14.25 -2.10
C ILE A 296 -13.56 15.05 -3.16
N ARG A 297 -13.82 16.34 -2.93
CA ARG A 297 -14.45 17.21 -3.92
C ARG A 297 -13.60 17.37 -5.17
N MET A 298 -12.29 17.56 -5.00
CA MET A 298 -11.34 17.57 -6.13
C MET A 298 -11.45 16.29 -6.97
N GLN A 299 -11.43 15.13 -6.33
CA GLN A 299 -11.56 13.83 -7.02
C GLN A 299 -12.91 13.68 -7.73
N CYS A 300 -14.01 14.14 -7.10
CA CYS A 300 -15.34 14.13 -7.71
C CYS A 300 -15.41 15.07 -8.93
N TYR A 301 -14.89 16.29 -8.82
CA TYR A 301 -14.83 17.23 -9.94
C TYR A 301 -13.91 16.73 -11.05
N ARG A 302 -12.79 16.10 -10.72
CA ARG A 302 -11.92 15.45 -11.70
C ARG A 302 -12.66 14.33 -12.45
N ALA A 303 -13.44 13.51 -11.74
CA ALA A 303 -14.25 12.47 -12.37
C ALA A 303 -15.30 13.06 -13.32
N TYR A 304 -15.94 14.18 -12.94
CA TYR A 304 -16.81 14.92 -13.84
C TYR A 304 -16.08 15.54 -15.03
N GLY A 305 -14.85 15.98 -14.86
CA GLY A 305 -14.03 16.61 -15.90
C GLY A 305 -13.87 15.74 -17.15
N TYR A 306 -13.93 14.41 -17.02
CA TYR A 306 -13.90 13.50 -18.18
C TYR A 306 -15.17 13.59 -19.06
N VAL A 307 -16.27 14.10 -18.52
CA VAL A 307 -17.53 14.30 -19.25
C VAL A 307 -17.78 15.78 -19.52
N GLN A 308 -17.41 16.64 -18.58
CA GLN A 308 -17.56 18.09 -18.60
C GLN A 308 -16.20 18.74 -18.32
N PRO A 309 -15.37 19.00 -19.33
CA PRO A 309 -13.98 19.44 -19.15
C PRO A 309 -13.81 20.70 -18.28
N GLU A 310 -14.83 21.58 -18.22
CA GLU A 310 -14.84 22.76 -17.35
C GLU A 310 -14.74 22.39 -15.85
N LYS A 311 -15.12 21.18 -15.46
CA LYS A 311 -15.05 20.70 -14.08
C LYS A 311 -13.61 20.44 -13.59
N PHE A 312 -12.64 20.32 -14.49
CA PHE A 312 -11.24 20.28 -14.09
C PHE A 312 -10.77 21.59 -13.43
N ALA A 313 -11.30 22.74 -13.84
CA ALA A 313 -10.99 24.01 -13.18
C ALA A 313 -11.53 24.05 -11.74
N GLU A 314 -12.72 23.49 -11.50
CA GLU A 314 -13.28 23.34 -10.15
C GLU A 314 -12.46 22.37 -9.30
N ALA A 315 -11.96 21.29 -9.91
CA ALA A 315 -11.05 20.35 -9.22
C ALA A 315 -9.74 21.04 -8.78
N ILE A 316 -9.15 21.87 -9.64
CA ILE A 316 -7.95 22.66 -9.28
C ILE A 316 -8.25 23.64 -8.15
N ALA A 317 -9.41 24.32 -8.20
CA ALA A 317 -9.81 25.25 -7.13
C ALA A 317 -9.96 24.55 -5.76
N GLU A 318 -10.49 23.33 -5.74
CA GLU A 318 -10.55 22.53 -4.50
C GLU A 318 -9.15 22.08 -4.03
N ALA A 319 -8.27 21.71 -4.95
CA ALA A 319 -6.87 21.39 -4.62
C ALA A 319 -6.15 22.59 -3.98
N GLU A 320 -6.35 23.81 -4.51
CA GLU A 320 -5.76 25.03 -3.97
C GLU A 320 -6.25 25.36 -2.56
N LYS A 321 -7.52 25.11 -2.26
CA LYS A 321 -8.06 25.28 -0.91
C LYS A 321 -7.45 24.29 0.08
N ALA A 322 -7.22 23.05 -0.35
CA ALA A 322 -6.62 22.05 0.49
C ALA A 322 -5.11 22.31 0.75
N GLU A 323 -4.41 23.02 -0.15
CA GLU A 323 -3.00 23.41 0.01
C GLU A 323 -2.79 24.52 1.05
N THR A 324 -3.81 25.31 1.40
CA THR A 324 -3.66 26.52 2.25
C THR A 324 -3.34 26.27 3.72
N GLY A 325 -3.15 25.03 4.16
CA GLY A 325 -2.92 24.70 5.58
C GLY A 325 -1.62 24.02 5.93
N THR A 326 -1.00 23.30 5.00
CA THR A 326 0.27 22.58 5.25
C THR A 326 1.17 22.59 4.02
N PRO A 327 2.44 22.94 4.19
CA PRO A 327 3.39 22.73 3.11
C PRO A 327 3.54 21.22 2.92
N LYS A 328 3.20 20.70 1.71
CA LYS A 328 3.68 19.41 1.20
C LYS A 328 2.77 18.20 1.39
N ASP A 329 1.50 18.32 1.08
CA ASP A 329 0.73 17.11 0.74
C ASP A 329 1.16 16.63 -0.65
N ILE A 330 2.15 15.71 -0.65
CA ILE A 330 2.72 15.11 -1.87
C ILE A 330 1.60 14.46 -2.70
N GLY A 331 0.64 13.78 -2.05
CA GLY A 331 -0.48 13.14 -2.71
C GLY A 331 -1.34 14.14 -3.48
N MET A 332 -1.64 15.28 -2.87
CA MET A 332 -2.39 16.35 -3.51
C MET A 332 -1.67 16.95 -4.71
N LEU A 333 -0.36 17.22 -4.57
CA LEU A 333 0.44 17.75 -5.68
C LEU A 333 0.48 16.77 -6.86
N ILE A 334 0.55 15.46 -6.60
CA ILE A 334 0.48 14.43 -7.64
C ILE A 334 -0.86 14.48 -8.36
N GLU A 335 -1.96 14.52 -7.63
CA GLU A 335 -3.32 14.61 -8.20
C GLU A 335 -3.51 15.89 -8.99
N LYS A 336 -3.03 17.03 -8.48
CA LYS A 336 -3.08 18.33 -9.16
C LYS A 336 -2.31 18.29 -10.49
N ALA A 337 -1.09 17.74 -10.48
CA ALA A 337 -0.30 17.56 -11.69
C ALA A 337 -1.03 16.68 -12.72
N GLN A 338 -1.72 15.63 -12.27
CA GLN A 338 -2.51 14.75 -13.12
C GLN A 338 -3.73 15.47 -13.72
N ILE A 339 -4.40 16.34 -12.95
CA ILE A 339 -5.50 17.16 -13.50
C ILE A 339 -4.98 18.10 -14.57
N TYR A 340 -3.80 18.72 -14.40
CA TYR A 340 -3.20 19.56 -15.45
C TYR A 340 -2.87 18.76 -16.73
N VAL A 341 -2.50 17.48 -16.63
CA VAL A 341 -2.38 16.61 -17.81
C VAL A 341 -3.71 16.47 -18.53
N GLU A 342 -4.82 16.29 -17.79
CA GLU A 342 -6.17 16.18 -18.38
C GLU A 342 -6.63 17.49 -19.02
N MET A 343 -6.22 18.64 -18.47
CA MET A 343 -6.49 19.97 -19.03
C MET A 343 -5.56 20.34 -20.20
N GLU A 344 -4.64 19.48 -20.57
CA GLU A 344 -3.58 19.74 -21.56
C GLU A 344 -2.63 20.90 -21.17
N GLU A 345 -2.60 21.26 -19.88
CA GLU A 345 -1.71 22.28 -19.32
C GLU A 345 -0.36 21.64 -18.89
N TYR A 346 0.37 21.10 -19.85
CA TYR A 346 1.56 20.27 -19.62
C TYR A 346 2.71 20.99 -18.93
N GLU A 347 2.84 22.31 -19.15
CA GLU A 347 3.85 23.13 -18.49
C GLU A 347 3.64 23.17 -16.97
N ARG A 348 2.39 23.36 -16.53
CA ARG A 348 2.04 23.33 -15.10
C ARG A 348 2.21 21.95 -14.49
N CYS A 349 1.87 20.91 -15.23
CA CYS A 349 2.15 19.54 -14.81
C CYS A 349 3.65 19.36 -14.59
N ALA A 350 4.49 19.79 -15.55
CA ALA A 350 5.95 19.66 -15.47
C ALA A 350 6.54 20.44 -14.28
N GLU A 351 6.09 21.66 -14.00
CA GLU A 351 6.55 22.44 -12.84
C GLU A 351 6.35 21.69 -11.52
N ILE A 352 5.17 21.09 -11.31
CA ILE A 352 4.86 20.33 -10.10
C ILE A 352 5.64 19.02 -10.07
N SER A 353 5.63 18.27 -11.17
CA SER A 353 6.25 16.95 -11.25
C SER A 353 7.77 17.04 -11.09
N GLN A 354 8.45 18.01 -11.73
CA GLN A 354 9.89 18.19 -11.59
C GLN A 354 10.29 18.58 -10.18
N LYS A 355 9.50 19.40 -9.50
CA LYS A 355 9.71 19.72 -8.09
C LYS A 355 9.58 18.48 -7.21
N LEU A 356 8.53 17.67 -7.43
CA LEU A 356 8.33 16.42 -6.69
C LEU A 356 9.44 15.40 -6.95
N ILE A 357 9.95 15.33 -8.18
CA ILE A 357 11.09 14.48 -8.54
C ILE A 357 12.36 14.97 -7.84
N GLY A 358 12.62 16.28 -7.86
CA GLY A 358 13.83 16.87 -7.25
C GLY A 358 13.84 16.74 -5.72
N ASP A 359 12.70 17.00 -5.07
CA ASP A 359 12.62 17.05 -3.61
C ASP A 359 12.40 15.67 -2.97
N TYR A 360 11.67 14.74 -3.63
CA TYR A 360 11.17 13.50 -3.01
C TYR A 360 11.35 12.24 -3.86
N GLN A 361 11.72 12.35 -5.12
CA GLN A 361 11.87 11.23 -6.06
C GLN A 361 10.66 10.28 -6.08
N VAL A 362 9.46 10.84 -6.27
CA VAL A 362 8.20 10.08 -6.24
C VAL A 362 7.90 9.49 -7.61
N TYR A 363 7.68 8.18 -7.71
CA TYR A 363 7.39 7.51 -8.99
C TYR A 363 6.15 8.07 -9.70
N ALA A 364 5.13 8.52 -8.96
CA ALA A 364 3.92 9.09 -9.53
C ALA A 364 4.16 10.41 -10.27
N ALA A 365 5.18 11.20 -9.87
CA ALA A 365 5.57 12.40 -10.59
C ALA A 365 6.21 12.05 -11.96
N TYR A 366 7.03 11.00 -12.01
CA TYR A 366 7.53 10.47 -13.28
C TYR A 366 6.40 9.94 -14.17
N ALA A 367 5.38 9.31 -13.57
CA ALA A 367 4.21 8.84 -14.30
C ALA A 367 3.44 9.99 -14.97
N ASN A 368 3.30 11.13 -14.28
CA ASN A 368 2.66 12.32 -14.84
C ASN A 368 3.47 12.92 -16.00
N GLU A 369 4.79 13.00 -15.87
CA GLU A 369 5.68 13.42 -16.95
C GLU A 369 5.62 12.49 -18.17
N LEU A 370 5.57 11.18 -17.92
CA LEU A 370 5.41 10.18 -18.99
C LEU A 370 4.07 10.33 -19.73
N GLU A 371 2.98 10.50 -18.97
CA GLU A 371 1.65 10.67 -19.57
C GLU A 371 1.55 12.01 -20.34
N ALA A 372 2.12 13.08 -19.80
CA ALA A 372 2.20 14.38 -20.49
C ALA A 372 3.00 14.28 -21.81
N ALA A 373 4.16 13.63 -21.79
CA ALA A 373 4.98 13.40 -22.98
C ALA A 373 4.23 12.54 -24.02
N LYS A 374 3.54 11.50 -23.58
CA LYS A 374 2.73 10.63 -24.45
C LYS A 374 1.62 11.40 -25.14
N ARG A 375 0.85 12.22 -24.41
CA ARG A 375 -0.26 13.01 -24.97
C ARG A 375 0.21 14.08 -25.95
N GLN A 376 1.41 14.59 -25.75
CA GLN A 376 2.07 15.52 -26.69
C GLN A 376 2.71 14.80 -27.90
N TRP A 377 2.59 13.49 -28.03
CA TRP A 377 3.27 12.69 -29.04
C TRP A 377 4.80 12.84 -29.01
N ASN A 378 5.34 13.19 -27.84
CA ASN A 378 6.77 13.40 -27.62
C ASN A 378 7.46 12.07 -27.27
N ALA A 379 7.76 11.28 -28.29
CA ALA A 379 8.42 9.98 -28.13
C ALA A 379 9.77 10.10 -27.39
N ALA A 380 10.55 11.13 -27.68
CA ALA A 380 11.83 11.36 -27.00
C ALA A 380 11.62 11.64 -25.50
N GLY A 381 10.62 12.43 -25.15
CA GLY A 381 10.23 12.70 -23.76
C GLY A 381 9.79 11.44 -23.01
N VAL A 382 8.99 10.57 -23.65
CA VAL A 382 8.60 9.28 -23.04
C VAL A 382 9.84 8.42 -22.75
N ILE A 383 10.78 8.31 -23.68
CA ILE A 383 11.99 7.50 -23.49
C ILE A 383 12.89 8.13 -22.41
N GLN A 384 13.09 9.44 -22.44
CA GLN A 384 13.92 10.14 -21.46
C GLN A 384 13.37 10.02 -20.04
N ASN A 385 12.09 10.34 -19.85
CA ASN A 385 11.44 10.30 -18.54
C ASN A 385 11.29 8.85 -18.04
N GLY A 386 11.03 7.90 -18.95
CA GLY A 386 10.98 6.48 -18.62
C GLY A 386 12.31 5.95 -18.12
N ARG A 387 13.40 6.26 -18.81
CA ARG A 387 14.76 5.87 -18.36
C ARG A 387 15.13 6.52 -17.03
N ALA A 388 14.82 7.81 -16.85
CA ALA A 388 15.04 8.50 -15.59
C ALA A 388 14.26 7.86 -14.44
N CYS A 389 12.99 7.50 -14.67
CA CYS A 389 12.17 6.78 -13.72
C CYS A 389 12.78 5.41 -13.36
N LEU A 390 13.16 4.61 -14.35
CA LEU A 390 13.69 3.26 -14.13
C LEU A 390 15.05 3.22 -13.43
N ASN A 391 15.82 4.32 -13.44
CA ASN A 391 17.06 4.43 -12.65
C ASN A 391 16.80 4.40 -11.14
N TYR A 392 15.66 4.93 -10.70
CA TYR A 392 15.27 4.97 -9.28
C TYR A 392 14.24 3.88 -8.93
N PHE A 393 13.39 3.53 -9.89
CA PHE A 393 12.27 2.58 -9.73
C PHE A 393 12.34 1.48 -10.79
N PRO A 394 13.35 0.58 -10.73
CA PRO A 394 13.61 -0.41 -11.78
C PRO A 394 12.49 -1.42 -11.98
N THR A 395 11.55 -1.52 -11.04
CA THR A 395 10.38 -2.42 -11.12
C THR A 395 9.09 -1.71 -11.57
N TYR A 396 9.15 -0.41 -11.93
CA TYR A 396 7.96 0.35 -12.29
C TYR A 396 7.43 -0.03 -13.67
N VAL A 397 6.42 -0.89 -13.70
CA VAL A 397 5.85 -1.53 -14.90
C VAL A 397 5.43 -0.52 -15.96
N LYS A 398 4.75 0.57 -15.57
CA LYS A 398 4.19 1.55 -16.50
C LYS A 398 5.24 2.23 -17.37
N ALA A 399 6.43 2.51 -16.81
CA ALA A 399 7.52 3.09 -17.60
C ALA A 399 7.98 2.14 -18.72
N TYR A 400 8.13 0.85 -18.41
CA TYR A 400 8.45 -0.16 -19.42
C TYR A 400 7.39 -0.25 -20.51
N GLU A 401 6.10 -0.30 -20.14
CA GLU A 401 4.99 -0.41 -21.08
C GLU A 401 4.92 0.79 -22.03
N MET A 402 5.08 2.00 -21.51
CA MET A 402 5.03 3.22 -22.32
C MET A 402 6.23 3.34 -23.25
N MET A 403 7.44 3.03 -22.77
CA MET A 403 8.65 3.02 -23.60
C MET A 403 8.57 1.92 -24.68
N ALA A 404 8.09 0.71 -24.30
CA ALA A 404 7.91 -0.39 -25.25
C ALA A 404 6.95 -0.02 -26.38
N LYS A 405 5.83 0.65 -26.03
CA LYS A 405 4.89 1.17 -27.04
C LYS A 405 5.57 2.14 -28.00
N VAL A 406 6.35 3.08 -27.49
CA VAL A 406 7.10 4.03 -28.34
C VAL A 406 8.08 3.32 -29.27
N TYR A 407 8.85 2.33 -28.76
CA TYR A 407 9.78 1.58 -29.59
C TYR A 407 9.08 0.73 -30.66
N MET A 408 7.90 0.18 -30.34
CA MET A 408 7.06 -0.50 -31.34
C MET A 408 6.59 0.45 -32.42
N ASP A 409 6.04 1.61 -32.06
CA ASP A 409 5.49 2.59 -33.00
C ASP A 409 6.57 3.19 -33.91
N LEU A 410 7.79 3.38 -33.39
CA LEU A 410 8.94 3.86 -34.15
C LEU A 410 9.69 2.76 -34.91
N THR A 411 9.25 1.52 -34.82
CA THR A 411 9.92 0.37 -35.44
C THR A 411 11.39 0.23 -34.99
N HIS A 412 11.63 0.30 -33.69
CA HIS A 412 12.93 0.13 -33.04
C HIS A 412 13.02 -1.23 -32.32
N PRO A 413 13.14 -2.35 -33.05
CA PRO A 413 13.04 -3.70 -32.47
C PRO A 413 14.22 -4.04 -31.54
N GLU A 414 15.39 -3.50 -31.76
CA GLU A 414 16.55 -3.84 -30.93
C GLU A 414 16.46 -3.15 -29.56
N GLU A 415 16.10 -1.88 -29.53
CA GLU A 415 15.89 -1.13 -28.28
C GLU A 415 14.70 -1.71 -27.49
N LEU A 416 13.66 -2.20 -28.18
CA LEU A 416 12.56 -2.90 -27.54
C LEU A 416 13.00 -4.23 -26.92
N LYS A 417 13.84 -5.02 -27.60
CA LYS A 417 14.39 -6.25 -27.03
C LYS A 417 15.22 -5.99 -25.78
N GLU A 418 16.08 -4.97 -25.82
CA GLU A 418 16.88 -4.56 -24.65
C GLU A 418 15.98 -4.17 -23.48
N LEU A 419 14.95 -3.38 -23.72
CA LEU A 419 13.99 -2.96 -22.72
C LEU A 419 13.22 -4.15 -22.12
N LEU A 420 12.75 -5.07 -22.95
CA LEU A 420 12.05 -6.28 -22.50
C LEU A 420 12.97 -7.19 -21.68
N GLN A 421 14.25 -7.29 -22.06
CA GLN A 421 15.23 -8.03 -21.28
C GLN A 421 15.48 -7.37 -19.92
N GLN A 422 15.64 -6.05 -19.88
CA GLN A 422 15.77 -5.29 -18.64
C GLN A 422 14.56 -5.49 -17.72
N ALA A 423 13.34 -5.49 -18.27
CA ALA A 423 12.13 -5.77 -17.51
C ALA A 423 12.15 -7.16 -16.86
N LYS A 424 12.60 -8.19 -17.60
CA LYS A 424 12.75 -9.55 -17.09
C LYS A 424 13.80 -9.65 -15.99
N ASP A 425 14.95 -9.02 -16.20
CA ASP A 425 16.05 -9.00 -15.22
C ASP A 425 15.62 -8.36 -13.89
N ASN A 426 14.70 -7.40 -13.95
CA ASN A 426 14.08 -6.77 -12.79
C ASN A 426 12.79 -7.47 -12.29
N ASN A 427 12.49 -8.68 -12.78
CA ASN A 427 11.29 -9.46 -12.44
C ASN A 427 9.96 -8.72 -12.69
N VAL A 428 9.93 -7.79 -13.64
CA VAL A 428 8.72 -7.08 -14.04
C VAL A 428 7.81 -8.03 -14.83
N LYS A 429 6.58 -8.17 -14.38
CA LYS A 429 5.55 -9.00 -15.05
C LYS A 429 4.47 -8.09 -15.62
N SER A 430 4.26 -8.14 -16.91
CA SER A 430 3.22 -7.39 -17.62
C SER A 430 2.74 -8.15 -18.84
N VAL A 431 1.41 -8.33 -18.94
CA VAL A 431 0.78 -8.93 -20.12
C VAL A 431 1.02 -8.09 -21.38
N ILE A 432 1.16 -6.75 -21.21
CA ILE A 432 1.45 -5.82 -22.31
C ILE A 432 2.85 -6.06 -22.86
N LEU A 433 3.86 -6.20 -21.99
CA LEU A 433 5.23 -6.49 -22.40
C LEU A 433 5.34 -7.88 -23.03
N ASP A 434 4.66 -8.88 -22.48
CA ASP A 434 4.57 -10.22 -23.06
C ASP A 434 3.95 -10.19 -24.47
N ALA A 435 2.93 -9.34 -24.68
CA ALA A 435 2.32 -9.14 -25.99
C ALA A 435 3.30 -8.52 -27.00
N TYR A 436 4.08 -7.52 -26.60
CA TYR A 436 5.10 -6.93 -27.47
C TYR A 436 6.23 -7.90 -27.78
N GLU A 437 6.68 -8.68 -26.81
CA GLU A 437 7.68 -9.74 -27.05
C GLU A 437 7.16 -10.78 -28.05
N TRP A 438 5.90 -11.19 -27.87
CA TRP A 438 5.26 -12.12 -28.79
C TRP A 438 5.16 -11.54 -30.22
N GLN A 439 4.79 -10.26 -30.36
CA GLN A 439 4.73 -9.58 -31.65
C GLN A 439 6.11 -9.53 -32.34
N LEU A 440 7.17 -9.22 -31.59
CA LEU A 440 8.55 -9.20 -32.10
C LEU A 440 9.01 -10.57 -32.61
N THR A 441 8.64 -11.64 -31.90
CA THR A 441 9.08 -13.00 -32.22
C THR A 441 8.23 -13.64 -33.30
N ASN A 442 7.03 -13.15 -33.56
CA ASN A 442 6.05 -13.78 -34.43
C ASN A 442 5.58 -12.88 -35.59
N THR A 443 6.44 -11.97 -36.04
CA THR A 443 6.20 -11.15 -37.23
C THR A 443 5.95 -12.03 -38.45
N GLY A 444 4.76 -11.92 -39.06
CA GLY A 444 4.39 -12.68 -40.27
C GLY A 444 3.53 -13.91 -40.02
N LEU A 445 3.02 -14.13 -38.84
CA LEU A 445 2.08 -15.22 -38.58
C LEU A 445 0.73 -15.04 -39.29
N PRO A 446 0.09 -16.15 -39.69
CA PRO A 446 -1.28 -16.13 -40.23
C PRO A 446 -2.28 -15.53 -39.20
N GLN A 447 -3.31 -14.87 -39.72
CA GLN A 447 -4.35 -14.20 -38.91
C GLN A 447 -5.00 -15.13 -37.85
N GLU A 448 -5.13 -16.42 -38.17
CA GLU A 448 -5.72 -17.40 -37.25
C GLU A 448 -4.86 -17.64 -36.00
N GLN A 449 -3.52 -17.69 -36.18
CA GLN A 449 -2.59 -17.82 -35.04
C GLN A 449 -2.50 -16.52 -34.22
N MET A 450 -2.63 -15.37 -34.88
CA MET A 450 -2.74 -14.09 -34.25
C MET A 450 -3.98 -14.05 -33.36
N ASN A 451 -5.14 -14.46 -33.88
CA ASN A 451 -6.40 -14.51 -33.13
C ASN A 451 -6.30 -15.44 -31.90
N HIS A 452 -5.63 -16.59 -32.06
CA HIS A 452 -5.42 -17.52 -30.93
C HIS A 452 -4.56 -16.91 -29.80
N ALA A 453 -3.54 -16.16 -30.14
CA ALA A 453 -2.72 -15.46 -29.15
C ALA A 453 -3.53 -14.35 -28.44
N ILE A 454 -4.34 -13.62 -29.19
CA ILE A 454 -5.29 -12.64 -28.66
C ILE A 454 -6.22 -13.27 -27.64
N ASP A 455 -6.83 -14.40 -27.95
CA ASP A 455 -7.72 -15.12 -27.04
C ASP A 455 -6.99 -15.60 -25.77
N LYS A 456 -5.71 -15.95 -25.86
CA LYS A 456 -4.89 -16.32 -24.71
C LYS A 456 -4.68 -15.11 -23.79
N PHE A 457 -4.25 -13.97 -24.32
CA PHE A 457 -4.09 -12.74 -23.56
C PHE A 457 -5.42 -12.26 -22.96
N ARG A 458 -6.51 -12.36 -23.70
CA ARG A 458 -7.87 -12.06 -23.22
C ARG A 458 -8.24 -12.89 -21.99
N LYS A 459 -7.99 -14.19 -22.02
CA LYS A 459 -8.29 -15.09 -20.88
C LYS A 459 -7.45 -14.75 -19.65
N GLU A 460 -6.18 -14.46 -19.84
CA GLU A 460 -5.29 -14.08 -18.76
C GLU A 460 -5.68 -12.72 -18.14
N TYR A 461 -6.03 -11.76 -19.00
CA TYR A 461 -6.55 -10.45 -18.57
C TYR A 461 -7.83 -10.61 -17.74
N LEU A 462 -8.80 -11.40 -18.20
CA LEU A 462 -10.05 -11.66 -17.47
C LEU A 462 -9.80 -12.32 -16.12
N SER A 463 -8.88 -13.26 -16.04
CA SER A 463 -8.50 -13.91 -14.79
C SER A 463 -7.94 -12.88 -13.77
N ARG A 464 -7.09 -11.97 -14.23
CA ARG A 464 -6.55 -10.89 -13.38
C ARG A 464 -7.61 -9.85 -12.99
N LEU A 465 -8.52 -9.53 -13.92
CA LEU A 465 -9.63 -8.62 -13.66
C LEU A 465 -10.59 -9.21 -12.64
N GLU A 466 -10.90 -10.50 -12.71
CA GLU A 466 -11.74 -11.19 -11.73
C GLU A 466 -11.08 -11.25 -10.35
N ALA A 467 -9.78 -11.49 -10.29
CA ALA A 467 -9.02 -11.39 -9.04
C ALA A 467 -9.01 -9.96 -8.47
N GLY A 468 -9.05 -8.94 -9.33
CA GLY A 468 -9.13 -7.53 -8.93
C GLY A 468 -10.54 -6.98 -8.69
N LYS A 469 -11.60 -7.63 -9.20
CA LYS A 469 -13.01 -7.20 -9.07
C LYS A 469 -13.51 -7.14 -7.63
N THR A 470 -12.88 -7.90 -6.74
CA THR A 470 -13.18 -7.82 -5.31
C THR A 470 -12.72 -6.51 -4.68
N ILE A 471 -11.90 -5.71 -5.37
CA ILE A 471 -11.25 -4.57 -4.77
C ILE A 471 -11.77 -3.23 -5.28
N PHE A 472 -12.08 -2.95 -6.56
CA PHE A 472 -12.62 -1.63 -6.98
C PHE A 472 -12.95 -1.49 -8.48
N TYR A 473 -14.16 -1.07 -8.81
CA TYR A 473 -14.55 -0.54 -10.12
C TYR A 473 -13.63 0.60 -10.60
N ARG A 474 -13.18 1.49 -9.72
CA ARG A 474 -12.31 2.64 -10.06
C ARG A 474 -10.88 2.26 -10.45
N ARG A 475 -10.34 1.14 -9.97
CA ARG A 475 -9.01 0.66 -10.37
C ARG A 475 -9.03 -0.06 -11.71
N GLY A 476 -10.16 -0.59 -12.11
CA GLY A 476 -10.32 -1.29 -13.38
C GLY A 476 -10.25 -0.36 -14.59
N LEU A 477 -10.80 0.85 -14.51
CA LEU A 477 -10.87 1.79 -15.63
C LEU A 477 -9.48 2.21 -16.18
N PRO A 478 -8.51 2.61 -15.35
CA PRO A 478 -7.16 2.88 -15.82
C PRO A 478 -6.50 1.65 -16.44
N ILE A 479 -6.65 0.47 -15.84
CA ILE A 479 -6.10 -0.79 -16.34
C ILE A 479 -6.66 -1.11 -17.72
N ILE A 480 -7.99 -1.07 -17.91
CA ILE A 480 -8.63 -1.31 -19.21
C ILE A 480 -8.17 -0.31 -20.24
N THR A 481 -8.02 0.96 -19.88
CA THR A 481 -7.55 2.01 -20.77
C THR A 481 -6.12 1.76 -21.23
N GLU A 482 -5.24 1.32 -20.36
CA GLU A 482 -3.87 0.92 -20.71
C GLU A 482 -3.84 -0.30 -21.64
N TYR A 483 -4.65 -1.31 -21.36
CA TYR A 483 -4.77 -2.48 -22.24
C TYR A 483 -5.33 -2.12 -23.60
N LEU A 484 -6.34 -1.24 -23.69
CA LEU A 484 -6.87 -0.74 -24.95
C LEU A 484 -5.82 0.01 -25.78
N TYR A 485 -4.92 0.73 -25.11
CA TYR A 485 -3.84 1.45 -25.76
C TYR A 485 -2.84 0.49 -26.39
N ALA A 486 -2.44 -0.56 -25.65
CA ALA A 486 -1.53 -1.59 -26.17
C ALA A 486 -2.22 -2.53 -27.17
N TYR A 487 -3.51 -2.76 -26.98
CA TYR A 487 -4.27 -3.78 -27.72
C TYR A 487 -5.70 -3.33 -28.00
N PRO A 488 -5.93 -2.47 -29.01
CA PRO A 488 -7.27 -2.04 -29.39
C PRO A 488 -8.13 -3.24 -29.83
N CYS A 489 -9.15 -3.57 -29.06
CA CYS A 489 -10.11 -4.60 -29.43
C CYS A 489 -11.52 -4.27 -28.92
N GLU A 490 -12.53 -4.76 -29.64
CA GLU A 490 -13.94 -4.48 -29.32
C GLU A 490 -14.34 -4.93 -27.92
N PHE A 491 -13.78 -6.04 -27.45
CA PHE A 491 -14.06 -6.57 -26.12
C PHE A 491 -13.63 -5.60 -25.02
N LEU A 492 -12.42 -5.06 -25.08
CA LEU A 492 -11.93 -4.10 -24.10
C LEU A 492 -12.69 -2.77 -24.16
N LEU A 493 -13.17 -2.38 -25.35
CA LEU A 493 -14.05 -1.21 -25.50
C LEU A 493 -15.39 -1.44 -24.77
N VAL A 494 -16.00 -2.61 -24.92
CA VAL A 494 -17.24 -2.96 -24.20
C VAL A 494 -17.00 -2.96 -22.69
N GLU A 495 -15.93 -3.61 -22.24
CA GLU A 495 -15.59 -3.63 -20.80
C GLU A 495 -15.38 -2.22 -20.24
N ARG A 496 -14.67 -1.34 -20.97
CA ARG A 496 -14.49 0.05 -20.54
C ARG A 496 -15.80 0.83 -20.55
N GLY A 497 -16.64 0.61 -21.54
CA GLY A 497 -17.98 1.14 -21.60
C GLY A 497 -18.84 0.73 -20.40
N ASP A 498 -18.76 -0.54 -19.99
CA ASP A 498 -19.46 -1.04 -18.81
C ASP A 498 -18.95 -0.37 -17.51
N PHE A 499 -17.63 -0.13 -17.40
CA PHE A 499 -17.07 0.63 -16.28
C PHE A 499 -17.53 2.08 -16.27
N HIS A 500 -17.55 2.75 -17.43
CA HIS A 500 -18.07 4.11 -17.55
C HIS A 500 -19.56 4.18 -17.20
N ASN A 501 -20.35 3.22 -17.65
CA ASN A 501 -21.78 3.13 -17.35
C ASN A 501 -22.01 2.92 -15.84
N ALA A 502 -21.28 1.99 -15.22
CA ALA A 502 -21.35 1.76 -13.77
C ALA A 502 -20.92 2.98 -12.95
N ALA A 503 -20.02 3.81 -13.48
CA ALA A 503 -19.60 5.07 -12.87
C ALA A 503 -20.54 6.26 -13.16
N GLY A 504 -21.63 6.05 -13.91
CA GLY A 504 -22.57 7.11 -14.31
C GLY A 504 -22.06 8.03 -15.43
N CYS A 505 -20.92 7.69 -16.05
CA CYS A 505 -20.32 8.45 -17.16
C CYS A 505 -20.92 8.00 -18.51
N LEU A 506 -22.22 8.24 -18.71
CA LEU A 506 -23.01 7.65 -19.80
C LEU A 506 -22.49 8.03 -21.21
N GLU A 507 -22.04 9.27 -21.40
CA GLU A 507 -21.52 9.71 -22.71
C GLU A 507 -20.19 9.00 -23.04
N ALA A 508 -19.30 8.83 -22.08
CA ALA A 508 -18.07 8.08 -22.27
C ALA A 508 -18.35 6.59 -22.55
N ALA A 509 -19.30 5.99 -21.83
CA ALA A 509 -19.77 4.64 -22.09
C ALA A 509 -20.30 4.47 -23.51
N LYS A 510 -21.16 5.39 -23.95
CA LYS A 510 -21.71 5.43 -25.30
C LYS A 510 -20.62 5.45 -26.38
N VAL A 511 -19.63 6.32 -26.21
CA VAL A 511 -18.50 6.41 -27.17
C VAL A 511 -17.76 5.09 -27.30
N ASP A 512 -17.53 4.40 -26.21
CA ASP A 512 -16.84 3.11 -26.23
C ASP A 512 -17.69 2.00 -26.87
N TYR A 513 -18.99 1.94 -26.57
CA TYR A 513 -19.90 0.98 -27.21
C TYR A 513 -20.03 1.25 -28.73
N GLU A 514 -20.14 2.51 -29.15
CA GLU A 514 -20.20 2.88 -30.58
C GLU A 514 -18.90 2.52 -31.30
N LYS A 515 -17.73 2.72 -30.66
CA LYS A 515 -16.45 2.28 -31.20
C LYS A 515 -16.37 0.74 -31.31
N ALA A 516 -16.86 0.02 -30.31
CA ALA A 516 -16.91 -1.45 -30.37
C ALA A 516 -17.79 -1.93 -31.53
N LEU A 517 -18.96 -1.30 -31.75
CA LEU A 517 -19.86 -1.60 -32.87
C LEU A 517 -19.28 -1.21 -34.24
N SER A 518 -18.44 -0.18 -34.30
CA SER A 518 -17.73 0.15 -35.54
C SER A 518 -16.77 -0.95 -35.99
N SER A 519 -16.21 -1.69 -35.05
CA SER A 519 -15.33 -2.85 -35.30
C SER A 519 -16.11 -4.14 -35.50
N ASN A 520 -17.21 -4.32 -34.77
CA ASN A 520 -18.09 -5.48 -34.88
C ASN A 520 -19.56 -5.05 -34.68
N PRO A 521 -20.29 -4.76 -35.80
CA PRO A 521 -21.69 -4.33 -35.75
C PRO A 521 -22.66 -5.34 -35.11
N ALA A 522 -22.25 -6.60 -34.99
CA ALA A 522 -23.06 -7.67 -34.41
C ALA A 522 -22.76 -7.92 -32.92
N ASN A 523 -21.92 -7.09 -32.26
CA ASN A 523 -21.55 -7.29 -30.86
C ASN A 523 -22.76 -7.10 -29.94
N PRO A 524 -23.28 -8.19 -29.31
CA PRO A 524 -24.51 -8.13 -28.50
C PRO A 524 -24.33 -7.34 -27.20
N PHE A 525 -23.11 -7.31 -26.65
CA PHE A 525 -22.81 -6.64 -25.39
C PHE A 525 -22.74 -5.12 -25.57
N ALA A 526 -22.16 -4.66 -26.69
CA ALA A 526 -22.15 -3.23 -27.02
C ALA A 526 -23.57 -2.72 -27.29
N TRP A 527 -24.42 -3.48 -27.98
CA TRP A 527 -25.83 -3.12 -28.17
C TRP A 527 -26.60 -3.09 -26.85
N LYS A 528 -26.37 -4.06 -25.95
CA LYS A 528 -26.96 -4.07 -24.62
C LYS A 528 -26.54 -2.85 -23.79
N GLY A 529 -25.27 -2.44 -23.90
CA GLY A 529 -24.76 -1.26 -23.19
C GLY A 529 -25.35 0.06 -23.67
N LEU A 530 -25.72 0.15 -24.97
CA LEU A 530 -26.38 1.32 -25.54
C LEU A 530 -27.89 1.38 -25.27
N ALA A 531 -28.54 0.27 -24.94
CA ALA A 531 -29.97 0.20 -24.65
C ALA A 531 -30.28 0.67 -23.22
#